data_c973a8dfd9aeaa8a48b6ea308c027553
#
_entry.id   c973a8dfd9aeaa8a48b6ea308c027553
#
_cell.length_a   1.000
_cell.length_b   1.000
_cell.length_c   1.000
_cell.angle_alpha   90.00
_cell.angle_beta   90.00
_cell.angle_gamma   90.00
#
_symmetry.space_group_name_H-M   'P 1'
#
loop_
_entity.id
_entity.type
_entity.pdbx_description
1 polymer ?
#
loop_
_entity_poly.entity_id
_entity_poly.type
_entity_poly.pdbx_seq_one_letter_code
_entity_poly.pdbx_strand_id
1 'polypeptide(L)'
;MVNGKEIIFEDVDEALKYVLQQEKASLENDEFRQKPPLMVSTSSLFNYPFEPKEMGREISADSLDSPFPAYFNEAPNDEVFIMNRLLSGRYSLKPNLKNRHYLFRGESEFHSPCKPNLFRNSRQNYYIEEVIRVNEMLLLLLSHPLVQLLDLGVMLHGEKYRFEMNLYGLTQHYYNKSCLLDLTSNPQVAAFFATSMYDAKNDSYVPIVDENHENGILYYYDLDLQTDFKMLSTLSTIGLQVFPRSGVQYGFLYRMEREDDFNNVDRLHAVRFKHKASASKKYNDFFHSGRDLFPDDILAKHWKNQDNKTLSDRTVLLNLLFNPSSTKEEIVRELLKRGYKIEKYLPSFTEDEMNEYYDSIKAGYWENFCNKIYIPGDKGELKKELLDLPNNPEYKWAFKKGIKHQINYRDGYLLRMYEACLV
;
A
#
# COMPACT_ATOMS: atom_id res chain seq x y z
N MET A 1 4.51 3.52 -29.00
CA MET A 1 4.05 3.39 -30.41
C MET A 1 5.24 3.54 -31.34
N VAL A 2 5.64 2.51 -32.04
CA VAL A 2 6.63 2.62 -33.12
C VAL A 2 5.82 2.77 -34.41
N ASN A 3 5.98 3.91 -35.08
CA ASN A 3 5.32 4.22 -36.38
C ASN A 3 3.77 4.15 -36.39
N GLY A 4 3.10 4.52 -35.33
CA GLY A 4 1.62 4.62 -35.31
C GLY A 4 0.87 3.28 -35.30
N LYS A 5 1.54 2.14 -35.24
CA LYS A 5 0.93 0.83 -35.10
C LYS A 5 1.05 0.36 -33.64
N GLU A 6 -0.07 -0.07 -33.08
CA GLU A 6 -0.11 -0.74 -31.79
C GLU A 6 0.66 -2.08 -31.90
N ILE A 7 1.65 -2.28 -31.02
CA ILE A 7 2.41 -3.55 -30.99
C ILE A 7 1.66 -4.49 -30.03
N ILE A 8 1.25 -5.64 -30.57
CA ILE A 8 0.68 -6.73 -29.78
C ILE A 8 1.71 -7.87 -29.78
N PHE A 9 2.21 -8.20 -28.59
CA PHE A 9 3.16 -9.30 -28.41
C PHE A 9 2.46 -10.65 -28.46
N GLU A 10 3.20 -11.70 -28.79
CA GLU A 10 2.64 -13.05 -28.89
C GLU A 10 2.24 -13.63 -27.52
N ASP A 11 2.90 -13.21 -26.45
CA ASP A 11 2.52 -13.54 -25.07
C ASP A 11 3.07 -12.51 -24.07
N VAL A 12 2.74 -12.72 -22.79
CA VAL A 12 3.18 -11.85 -21.69
C VAL A 12 4.69 -11.91 -21.45
N ASP A 13 5.35 -13.04 -21.74
CA ASP A 13 6.80 -13.18 -21.54
C ASP A 13 7.57 -12.30 -22.53
N GLU A 14 7.14 -12.26 -23.81
CA GLU A 14 7.72 -11.37 -24.80
C GLU A 14 7.46 -9.90 -24.46
N ALA A 15 6.22 -9.56 -24.06
CA ALA A 15 5.87 -8.21 -23.66
C ALA A 15 6.72 -7.76 -22.47
N LEU A 16 6.85 -8.60 -21.44
CA LEU A 16 7.62 -8.30 -20.24
C LEU A 16 9.12 -8.16 -20.57
N LYS A 17 9.66 -9.04 -21.37
CA LYS A 17 11.06 -8.96 -21.83
C LYS A 17 11.34 -7.63 -22.54
N TYR A 18 10.44 -7.20 -23.41
CA TYR A 18 10.55 -5.90 -24.10
C TYR A 18 10.57 -4.76 -23.08
N VAL A 19 9.61 -4.71 -22.14
CA VAL A 19 9.52 -3.64 -21.14
C VAL A 19 10.77 -3.61 -20.26
N LEU A 20 11.27 -4.76 -19.81
CA LEU A 20 12.48 -4.84 -18.98
C LEU A 20 13.75 -4.42 -19.74
N GLN A 21 13.80 -4.61 -21.07
CA GLN A 21 14.89 -4.08 -21.89
C GLN A 21 14.84 -2.55 -21.96
N GLN A 22 13.65 -1.96 -22.09
CA GLN A 22 13.48 -0.50 -22.03
C GLN A 22 13.87 0.03 -20.65
N GLU A 23 13.43 -0.62 -19.55
CA GLU A 23 13.79 -0.25 -18.19
C GLU A 23 15.31 -0.21 -17.99
N LYS A 24 16.00 -1.24 -18.49
CA LYS A 24 17.47 -1.31 -18.40
C LYS A 24 18.13 -0.14 -19.12
N ALA A 25 17.67 0.19 -20.33
CA ALA A 25 18.19 1.33 -21.10
C ALA A 25 17.92 2.66 -20.38
N SER A 26 16.76 2.81 -19.77
CA SER A 26 16.43 4.01 -18.97
C SER A 26 17.31 4.13 -17.74
N LEU A 27 17.56 3.04 -17.00
CA LEU A 27 18.46 3.02 -15.84
C LEU A 27 19.91 3.37 -16.20
N GLU A 28 20.40 2.91 -17.35
CA GLU A 28 21.74 3.22 -17.84
C GLU A 28 21.91 4.71 -18.20
N ASN A 29 20.83 5.39 -18.55
CA ASN A 29 20.81 6.81 -18.94
C ASN A 29 20.32 7.73 -17.78
N ASP A 30 19.96 7.21 -16.62
CA ASP A 30 19.50 8.01 -15.49
C ASP A 30 20.67 8.68 -14.76
N GLU A 31 21.00 9.90 -15.19
CA GLU A 31 22.10 10.68 -14.58
C GLU A 31 21.88 10.96 -13.09
N PHE A 32 20.63 11.08 -12.65
CA PHE A 32 20.31 11.36 -11.26
C PHE A 32 20.61 10.13 -10.37
N ARG A 33 20.38 8.92 -10.87
CA ARG A 33 20.76 7.69 -10.15
C ARG A 33 22.26 7.43 -10.19
N GLN A 34 22.91 7.76 -11.31
CA GLN A 34 24.35 7.56 -11.47
C GLN A 34 25.18 8.53 -10.63
N LYS A 35 24.67 9.75 -10.44
CA LYS A 35 25.32 10.82 -9.67
C LYS A 35 24.32 11.49 -8.73
N PRO A 36 23.83 10.77 -7.71
CA PRO A 36 22.92 11.39 -6.76
C PRO A 36 23.59 12.60 -6.09
N PRO A 37 22.86 13.66 -5.82
CA PRO A 37 23.41 14.82 -5.11
C PRO A 37 23.90 14.38 -3.73
N LEU A 38 25.14 14.71 -3.41
CA LEU A 38 25.76 14.38 -2.11
C LEU A 38 25.09 15.11 -0.95
N MET A 39 24.53 16.29 -1.22
CA MET A 39 23.80 17.10 -0.24
C MET A 39 22.58 17.71 -0.90
N VAL A 40 21.48 17.71 -0.19
CA VAL A 40 20.21 18.27 -0.67
C VAL A 40 19.65 19.19 0.40
N SER A 41 19.42 20.45 0.05
CA SER A 41 18.67 21.36 0.90
C SER A 41 17.19 20.97 0.88
N THR A 42 16.62 20.73 2.05
CA THR A 42 15.19 20.41 2.19
C THR A 42 14.29 21.47 1.58
N SER A 43 14.68 22.74 1.66
CA SER A 43 13.92 23.86 1.10
C SER A 43 13.87 23.89 -0.42
N SER A 44 14.89 23.38 -1.11
CA SER A 44 14.96 23.43 -2.58
C SER A 44 14.18 22.29 -3.25
N LEU A 45 14.03 21.15 -2.57
CA LEU A 45 13.37 19.99 -3.16
C LEU A 45 11.90 19.88 -2.82
N PHE A 46 11.48 20.44 -1.71
CA PHE A 46 10.20 20.05 -1.16
C PHE A 46 9.21 21.20 -0.90
N ASN A 47 9.50 22.44 -1.13
CA ASN A 47 8.58 23.57 -0.89
C ASN A 47 7.67 23.39 0.36
N TYR A 48 8.25 22.88 1.45
CA TYR A 48 7.52 22.41 2.62
C TYR A 48 7.67 23.37 3.77
N PRO A 49 6.62 23.65 4.54
CA PRO A 49 6.76 24.32 5.82
C PRO A 49 7.35 23.34 6.85
N PHE A 50 8.66 23.17 6.81
CA PHE A 50 9.37 22.53 7.90
C PHE A 50 9.40 23.42 9.15
N GLU A 51 9.50 22.81 10.30
CA GLU A 51 9.90 23.52 11.52
C GLU A 51 11.20 24.30 11.22
N PRO A 52 11.35 25.55 11.71
CA PRO A 52 12.51 26.38 11.42
C PRO A 52 13.87 25.74 11.71
N LYS A 53 13.90 24.75 12.61
CA LYS A 53 15.09 23.97 12.96
C LYS A 53 15.53 22.99 11.87
N GLU A 54 14.62 22.59 10.99
CA GLU A 54 14.89 21.64 9.91
C GLU A 54 15.21 22.35 8.59
N MET A 55 14.80 23.62 8.42
CA MET A 55 14.93 24.37 7.17
C MET A 55 16.37 24.72 6.78
N GLY A 56 17.33 24.65 7.67
CA GLY A 56 18.74 24.92 7.37
C GLY A 56 19.62 23.68 7.46
N ARG A 57 19.04 22.49 7.63
CA ARG A 57 19.81 21.25 7.76
C ARG A 57 20.17 20.71 6.40
N GLU A 58 21.47 20.61 6.13
CA GLU A 58 21.95 19.85 4.98
C GLU A 58 21.74 18.36 5.22
N ILE A 59 21.09 17.71 4.27
CA ILE A 59 20.76 16.28 4.37
C ILE A 59 21.73 15.54 3.45
N SER A 60 22.58 14.71 4.05
CA SER A 60 23.41 13.76 3.30
C SER A 60 22.54 12.63 2.74
N ALA A 61 22.82 12.21 1.51
CA ALA A 61 22.16 11.06 0.90
C ALA A 61 22.34 9.78 1.71
N ASP A 62 23.41 9.68 2.49
CA ASP A 62 23.75 8.52 3.34
C ASP A 62 23.21 8.64 4.78
N SER A 63 22.54 9.74 5.10
CA SER A 63 22.01 9.98 6.43
C SER A 63 20.63 9.30 6.60
N LEU A 64 20.39 8.69 7.75
CA LEU A 64 19.08 8.17 8.13
C LEU A 64 18.01 9.27 8.17
N ASP A 65 18.40 10.49 8.40
CA ASP A 65 17.55 11.68 8.39
C ASP A 65 17.18 12.18 6.99
N SER A 66 17.86 11.67 5.95
CA SER A 66 17.59 12.06 4.57
C SER A 66 16.33 11.38 4.04
N PRO A 67 15.45 12.07 3.32
CA PRO A 67 14.37 11.43 2.60
C PRO A 67 14.82 10.64 1.36
N PHE A 68 16.09 10.76 0.95
CA PHE A 68 16.67 10.12 -0.23
C PHE A 68 17.21 8.70 -0.07
N PRO A 69 17.58 8.19 1.12
CA PRO A 69 18.17 6.86 1.24
C PRO A 69 17.39 5.76 0.54
N ALA A 70 16.06 5.88 0.50
CA ALA A 70 15.19 4.91 -0.16
C ALA A 70 15.42 4.78 -1.67
N TYR A 71 16.00 5.80 -2.30
CA TYR A 71 16.23 5.82 -3.75
C TYR A 71 17.64 5.45 -4.14
N PHE A 72 18.63 5.80 -3.31
CA PHE A 72 20.03 5.72 -3.66
C PHE A 72 20.80 4.66 -2.91
N ASN A 73 20.30 4.26 -1.74
CA ASN A 73 20.99 3.23 -0.98
C ASN A 73 20.83 1.86 -1.65
N GLU A 74 21.94 1.20 -1.75
CA GLU A 74 22.02 -0.15 -2.22
C GLU A 74 21.61 -1.10 -1.09
N ALA A 75 20.37 -1.54 -1.10
CA ALA A 75 19.97 -2.66 -0.28
C ALA A 75 20.62 -3.95 -0.83
N PRO A 76 20.89 -4.94 0.03
CA PRO A 76 21.59 -6.16 -0.37
C PRO A 76 20.84 -6.99 -1.43
N ASN A 77 19.51 -6.90 -1.45
CA ASN A 77 18.66 -7.58 -2.44
C ASN A 77 17.37 -6.79 -2.70
N ASP A 78 16.62 -7.19 -3.73
CA ASP A 78 15.37 -6.55 -4.13
C ASP A 78 14.18 -6.93 -3.24
N GLU A 79 14.33 -7.90 -2.32
CA GLU A 79 13.25 -8.40 -1.46
C GLU A 79 13.08 -7.59 -0.17
N VAL A 80 14.01 -6.68 0.13
CA VAL A 80 13.96 -5.85 1.33
C VAL A 80 13.19 -4.56 1.09
N PHE A 81 12.67 -4.02 2.20
CA PHE A 81 12.01 -2.72 2.26
C PHE A 81 12.91 -1.73 2.97
N ILE A 82 13.18 -0.62 2.31
CA ILE A 82 14.06 0.40 2.85
C ILE A 82 13.28 1.28 3.81
N MET A 83 13.78 1.44 5.03
CA MET A 83 13.24 2.38 6.00
C MET A 83 13.58 3.80 5.56
N ASN A 84 12.58 4.48 5.01
CA ASN A 84 12.70 5.80 4.41
C ASN A 84 12.00 6.86 5.25
N ARG A 85 12.73 7.90 5.66
CA ARG A 85 12.14 9.03 6.38
C ARG A 85 11.31 9.90 5.43
N LEU A 86 10.07 10.13 5.80
CA LEU A 86 9.16 11.03 5.10
C LEU A 86 9.32 12.48 5.60
N LEU A 87 8.81 13.40 4.81
CA LEU A 87 8.78 14.82 5.18
C LEU A 87 8.01 15.10 6.47
N SER A 88 7.03 14.27 6.80
CA SER A 88 6.31 14.30 8.08
C SER A 88 7.16 13.94 9.29
N GLY A 89 8.42 13.52 9.08
CA GLY A 89 9.28 12.94 10.12
C GLY A 89 8.96 11.49 10.48
N ARG A 90 7.96 10.89 9.83
CA ARG A 90 7.60 9.46 9.98
C ARG A 90 8.46 8.62 9.02
N TYR A 91 8.45 7.31 9.22
CA TYR A 91 9.19 6.37 8.38
C TYR A 91 8.23 5.47 7.61
N SER A 92 8.41 5.39 6.30
CA SER A 92 7.77 4.38 5.46
C SER A 92 8.73 3.21 5.19
N LEU A 93 8.19 2.04 4.94
CA LEU A 93 8.95 0.85 4.55
C LEU A 93 8.73 0.64 3.05
N LYS A 94 9.55 1.29 2.24
CA LYS A 94 9.42 1.35 0.78
C LYS A 94 10.12 0.15 0.12
N PRO A 95 9.53 -0.47 -0.93
CA PRO A 95 10.24 -1.44 -1.74
C PRO A 95 11.56 -0.88 -2.28
N ASN A 96 12.57 -1.73 -2.38
CA ASN A 96 13.85 -1.34 -2.97
C ASN A 96 13.67 -1.04 -4.46
N LEU A 97 14.00 0.19 -4.87
CA LEU A 97 13.90 0.65 -6.25
C LEU A 97 15.26 0.72 -6.96
N LYS A 98 16.33 0.11 -6.38
CA LYS A 98 17.68 0.17 -6.94
C LYS A 98 17.72 -0.21 -8.42
N ASN A 99 17.08 -1.33 -8.74
CA ASN A 99 17.06 -1.90 -10.09
C ASN A 99 15.74 -1.61 -10.82
N ARG A 100 15.00 -0.57 -10.43
CA ARG A 100 13.69 -0.23 -10.98
C ARG A 100 13.63 1.22 -11.43
N HIS A 101 13.24 1.39 -12.67
CA HIS A 101 12.90 2.69 -13.25
C HIS A 101 11.40 2.79 -13.53
N TYR A 102 10.73 1.64 -13.56
CA TYR A 102 9.30 1.55 -13.81
C TYR A 102 8.54 0.97 -12.60
N LEU A 103 7.29 1.40 -12.47
CA LEU A 103 6.26 0.67 -11.72
C LEU A 103 5.30 0.04 -12.70
N PHE A 104 4.85 -1.16 -12.38
CA PHE A 104 4.09 -2.01 -13.29
C PHE A 104 2.65 -2.19 -12.81
N ARG A 105 1.74 -2.39 -13.76
CA ARG A 105 0.39 -2.86 -13.53
C ARG A 105 0.00 -3.82 -14.64
N GLY A 106 -0.60 -4.96 -14.29
CA GLY A 106 -1.16 -5.90 -15.25
C GLY A 106 -2.69 -5.93 -15.18
N GLU A 107 -3.34 -5.97 -16.33
CA GLU A 107 -4.76 -6.25 -16.45
C GLU A 107 -5.00 -7.32 -17.53
N SER A 108 -5.97 -8.20 -17.28
CA SER A 108 -6.28 -9.32 -18.18
C SER A 108 -6.86 -8.88 -19.52
N GLU A 109 -7.38 -7.65 -19.60
CA GLU A 109 -7.94 -7.03 -20.79
C GLU A 109 -7.77 -5.51 -20.74
N PHE A 110 -7.89 -4.87 -21.89
CA PHE A 110 -7.83 -3.41 -21.97
C PHE A 110 -9.16 -2.77 -21.58
N HIS A 111 -9.10 -1.84 -20.66
CA HIS A 111 -10.25 -1.03 -20.26
C HIS A 111 -10.12 0.42 -20.72
N SER A 112 -11.16 0.95 -21.33
CA SER A 112 -11.25 2.38 -21.68
C SER A 112 -12.63 2.95 -21.30
N PRO A 113 -12.70 3.81 -20.29
CA PRO A 113 -11.61 4.31 -19.45
C PRO A 113 -11.09 3.27 -18.44
N CYS A 114 -9.79 3.30 -18.13
CA CYS A 114 -9.20 2.53 -17.03
C CYS A 114 -9.35 3.32 -15.72
N LYS A 115 -10.16 2.81 -14.81
CA LYS A 115 -10.56 3.51 -13.56
C LYS A 115 -10.44 2.61 -12.34
N PRO A 116 -10.19 3.18 -11.16
CA PRO A 116 -10.35 2.48 -9.88
C PRO A 116 -11.75 1.90 -9.70
N ASN A 117 -11.86 0.83 -8.93
CA ASN A 117 -13.12 0.11 -8.74
C ASN A 117 -14.25 0.99 -8.17
N LEU A 118 -13.92 2.01 -7.37
CA LEU A 118 -14.90 2.97 -6.87
C LEU A 118 -15.62 3.72 -8.00
N PHE A 119 -14.95 3.96 -9.14
CA PHE A 119 -15.46 4.79 -10.24
C PHE A 119 -15.91 4.00 -11.47
N ARG A 120 -15.78 2.65 -11.47
CA ARG A 120 -16.17 1.81 -12.63
C ARG A 120 -17.69 1.77 -12.87
N ASN A 121 -18.49 1.98 -11.82
CA ASN A 121 -19.94 1.93 -11.95
C ASN A 121 -20.53 3.33 -12.17
N SER A 122 -20.90 3.66 -13.42
CA SER A 122 -21.40 4.97 -13.85
C SER A 122 -22.78 5.35 -13.30
N ARG A 123 -23.54 4.38 -12.75
CA ARG A 123 -24.93 4.61 -12.33
C ARG A 123 -25.08 5.21 -10.94
N GLN A 124 -24.02 5.29 -10.16
CA GLN A 124 -24.07 5.81 -8.79
C GLN A 124 -23.40 7.17 -8.73
N ASN A 125 -24.19 8.20 -8.46
CA ASN A 125 -23.68 9.56 -8.26
C ASN A 125 -23.09 9.80 -6.88
N TYR A 126 -23.30 8.88 -5.93
CA TYR A 126 -22.85 9.01 -4.55
C TYR A 126 -22.61 7.63 -3.91
N TYR A 127 -21.45 7.46 -3.33
CA TYR A 127 -20.97 6.18 -2.77
C TYR A 127 -20.83 6.26 -1.25
N ILE A 128 -21.85 6.74 -0.57
CA ILE A 128 -21.78 6.95 0.88
C ILE A 128 -21.50 5.66 1.63
N GLU A 129 -22.13 4.56 1.23
CA GLU A 129 -21.90 3.25 1.82
C GLU A 129 -20.45 2.77 1.67
N GLU A 130 -19.83 3.05 0.51
CA GLU A 130 -18.44 2.67 0.26
C GLU A 130 -17.47 3.50 1.11
N VAL A 131 -17.73 4.80 1.24
CA VAL A 131 -16.94 5.68 2.12
C VAL A 131 -17.07 5.24 3.58
N ILE A 132 -18.26 4.88 4.03
CA ILE A 132 -18.47 4.38 5.39
C ILE A 132 -17.77 3.05 5.59
N ARG A 133 -17.78 2.14 4.62
CA ARG A 133 -17.03 0.88 4.68
C ARG A 133 -15.52 1.11 4.76
N VAL A 134 -14.99 2.03 3.98
CA VAL A 134 -13.59 2.43 4.11
C VAL A 134 -13.29 2.94 5.52
N ASN A 135 -14.17 3.77 6.09
CA ASN A 135 -14.01 4.25 7.46
C ASN A 135 -14.13 3.13 8.50
N GLU A 136 -14.96 2.10 8.30
CA GLU A 136 -15.00 0.90 9.15
C GLU A 136 -13.66 0.17 9.12
N MET A 137 -13.10 -0.04 7.93
CA MET A 137 -11.78 -0.63 7.77
C MET A 137 -10.70 0.20 8.48
N LEU A 138 -10.74 1.53 8.37
CA LEU A 138 -9.80 2.40 9.07
C LEU A 138 -9.89 2.25 10.59
N LEU A 139 -11.10 2.21 11.17
CA LEU A 139 -11.28 2.00 12.61
C LEU A 139 -10.84 0.60 13.04
N LEU A 140 -11.14 -0.43 12.24
CA LEU A 140 -10.65 -1.78 12.46
C LEU A 140 -9.12 -1.84 12.50
N LEU A 141 -8.45 -1.27 11.50
CA LEU A 141 -6.99 -1.20 11.44
C LEU A 141 -6.40 -0.49 12.66
N LEU A 142 -7.01 0.61 13.09
CA LEU A 142 -6.59 1.37 14.27
C LEU A 142 -6.85 0.64 15.60
N SER A 143 -7.71 -0.38 15.62
CA SER A 143 -7.89 -1.23 16.81
C SER A 143 -6.74 -2.23 17.01
N HIS A 144 -5.89 -2.44 15.99
CA HIS A 144 -4.81 -3.42 16.03
C HIS A 144 -3.59 -2.91 16.83
N PRO A 145 -3.08 -3.67 17.83
CA PRO A 145 -2.05 -3.17 18.74
C PRO A 145 -0.73 -2.81 18.07
N LEU A 146 -0.29 -3.54 17.03
CA LEU A 146 0.91 -3.14 16.28
C LEU A 146 0.69 -1.87 15.47
N VAL A 147 -0.48 -1.66 14.90
CA VAL A 147 -0.81 -0.40 14.20
C VAL A 147 -0.73 0.76 15.17
N GLN A 148 -1.29 0.60 16.37
CA GLN A 148 -1.22 1.61 17.42
C GLN A 148 0.23 1.87 17.87
N LEU A 149 1.01 0.82 18.11
CA LEU A 149 2.41 0.94 18.52
C LEU A 149 3.23 1.71 17.47
N LEU A 150 3.11 1.36 16.21
CA LEU A 150 3.87 2.00 15.13
C LEU A 150 3.43 3.44 14.88
N ASP A 151 2.15 3.76 15.09
CA ASP A 151 1.65 5.15 15.02
C ASP A 151 2.13 5.99 16.21
N LEU A 152 2.12 5.44 17.42
CA LEU A 152 2.70 6.08 18.62
C LEU A 152 4.20 6.27 18.47
N GLY A 153 4.87 5.30 17.85
CA GLY A 153 6.31 5.24 17.66
C GLY A 153 7.04 4.51 18.80
N VAL A 154 8.23 4.07 18.47
CA VAL A 154 9.13 3.31 19.36
C VAL A 154 10.41 4.10 19.60
N MET A 155 11.00 3.96 20.78
CA MET A 155 12.31 4.54 21.08
C MET A 155 13.40 3.56 20.68
N LEU A 156 14.27 3.98 19.77
CA LEU A 156 15.45 3.24 19.34
C LEU A 156 16.66 4.17 19.47
N HIS A 157 17.73 3.77 20.11
CA HIS A 157 18.92 4.61 20.38
C HIS A 157 18.59 5.97 21.01
N GLY A 158 17.52 6.03 21.82
CA GLY A 158 17.11 7.28 22.47
C GLY A 158 16.34 8.25 21.56
N GLU A 159 16.08 7.89 20.31
CA GLU A 159 15.27 8.65 19.38
C GLU A 159 13.93 7.97 19.10
N LYS A 160 12.89 8.77 18.81
CA LYS A 160 11.55 8.28 18.57
C LYS A 160 11.30 8.04 17.09
N TYR A 161 11.05 6.79 16.73
CA TYR A 161 10.70 6.36 15.36
C TYR A 161 9.21 6.09 15.25
N ARG A 162 8.53 6.87 14.42
CA ARG A 162 7.10 6.72 14.08
C ARG A 162 6.98 6.22 12.66
N PHE A 163 6.16 5.19 12.46
CA PHE A 163 5.99 4.62 11.13
C PHE A 163 4.73 5.16 10.46
N GLU A 164 4.81 5.29 9.14
CA GLU A 164 3.65 5.65 8.33
C GLU A 164 2.78 4.42 8.10
N MET A 165 1.55 4.51 8.58
CA MET A 165 0.54 3.49 8.33
C MET A 165 -0.36 3.97 7.19
N ASN A 166 -0.17 3.39 5.99
CA ASN A 166 -0.99 3.74 4.82
C ASN A 166 -2.35 3.02 4.89
N LEU A 167 -3.24 3.52 5.77
CA LEU A 167 -4.54 2.88 6.03
C LEU A 167 -5.41 2.84 4.77
N TYR A 168 -5.41 3.89 3.97
CA TYR A 168 -6.15 3.91 2.70
C TYR A 168 -5.60 2.89 1.69
N GLY A 169 -4.30 2.73 1.63
CA GLY A 169 -3.68 1.70 0.82
C GLY A 169 -4.04 0.29 1.29
N LEU A 170 -4.07 0.06 2.59
CA LEU A 170 -4.54 -1.22 3.14
C LEU A 170 -6.01 -1.47 2.78
N THR A 171 -6.89 -0.46 2.87
CA THR A 171 -8.28 -0.63 2.43
C THR A 171 -8.37 -1.00 0.95
N GLN A 172 -7.52 -0.46 0.08
CA GLN A 172 -7.46 -0.87 -1.32
C GLN A 172 -7.09 -2.35 -1.46
N HIS A 173 -6.05 -2.82 -0.77
CA HIS A 173 -5.59 -4.21 -0.86
C HIS A 173 -6.54 -5.25 -0.27
N TYR A 174 -7.42 -4.87 0.67
CA TYR A 174 -8.33 -5.80 1.36
C TYR A 174 -9.80 -5.63 0.97
N TYR A 175 -10.24 -4.43 0.66
CA TYR A 175 -11.62 -4.15 0.28
C TYR A 175 -11.81 -3.85 -1.22
N ASN A 176 -10.77 -3.33 -1.88
CA ASN A 176 -10.74 -3.04 -3.32
C ASN A 176 -11.88 -2.09 -3.80
N LYS A 177 -12.30 -1.16 -2.94
CA LYS A 177 -13.32 -0.13 -3.25
C LYS A 177 -12.80 1.25 -2.88
N SER A 178 -11.77 1.70 -3.58
CA SER A 178 -11.16 3.00 -3.35
C SER A 178 -10.93 3.76 -4.67
N CYS A 179 -10.49 5.01 -4.55
CA CYS A 179 -10.04 5.84 -5.66
C CYS A 179 -8.58 5.55 -6.09
N LEU A 180 -8.01 4.44 -5.64
CA LEU A 180 -6.63 4.07 -5.86
C LEU A 180 -6.51 2.95 -6.90
N LEU A 181 -5.46 2.99 -7.71
CA LEU A 181 -5.02 1.87 -8.54
C LEU A 181 -3.69 1.35 -8.00
N ASP A 182 -3.60 0.02 -7.89
CA ASP A 182 -2.38 -0.66 -7.46
C ASP A 182 -1.36 -0.66 -8.58
N LEU A 183 -0.13 -0.29 -8.23
CA LEU A 183 1.07 -0.48 -9.01
C LEU A 183 2.04 -1.35 -8.20
N THR A 184 2.98 -1.98 -8.85
CA THR A 184 4.00 -2.80 -8.20
C THR A 184 5.39 -2.53 -8.80
N SER A 185 6.42 -2.60 -7.96
CA SER A 185 7.80 -2.63 -8.46
C SER A 185 8.25 -4.02 -8.92
N ASN A 186 7.43 -5.06 -8.71
CA ASN A 186 7.73 -6.42 -9.15
C ASN A 186 7.00 -6.74 -10.49
N PRO A 187 7.72 -6.82 -11.61
CA PRO A 187 7.12 -7.07 -12.92
C PRO A 187 6.42 -8.44 -13.02
N GLN A 188 6.84 -9.44 -12.23
CA GLN A 188 6.19 -10.76 -12.21
C GLN A 188 4.81 -10.69 -11.56
N VAL A 189 4.63 -9.83 -10.53
CA VAL A 189 3.33 -9.57 -9.92
C VAL A 189 2.38 -8.96 -10.95
N ALA A 190 2.85 -7.99 -11.74
CA ALA A 190 2.05 -7.41 -12.81
C ALA A 190 1.70 -8.45 -13.89
N ALA A 191 2.66 -9.31 -14.29
CA ALA A 191 2.40 -10.39 -15.24
C ALA A 191 1.36 -11.39 -14.71
N PHE A 192 1.39 -11.73 -13.42
CA PHE A 192 0.38 -12.58 -12.79
C PHE A 192 -1.02 -11.96 -12.91
N PHE A 193 -1.20 -10.69 -12.54
CA PHE A 193 -2.50 -10.03 -12.67
C PHE A 193 -2.97 -9.88 -14.12
N ALA A 194 -2.03 -9.71 -15.05
CA ALA A 194 -2.34 -9.61 -16.48
C ALA A 194 -2.78 -10.95 -17.11
N THR A 195 -2.46 -12.09 -16.48
CA THR A 195 -2.67 -13.43 -17.05
C THR A 195 -3.58 -14.33 -16.20
N SER A 196 -4.16 -13.79 -15.14
CA SER A 196 -5.02 -14.53 -14.22
C SER A 196 -6.33 -13.80 -13.98
N MET A 197 -7.40 -14.57 -13.75
CA MET A 197 -8.71 -14.07 -13.34
C MET A 197 -9.05 -14.59 -11.94
N TYR A 198 -9.73 -13.76 -11.16
CA TYR A 198 -10.22 -14.16 -9.84
C TYR A 198 -11.48 -15.01 -9.97
N ASP A 199 -11.43 -16.23 -9.46
CA ASP A 199 -12.57 -17.12 -9.31
C ASP A 199 -13.20 -16.96 -7.92
N ALA A 200 -14.27 -16.17 -7.85
CA ALA A 200 -14.97 -15.89 -6.60
C ALA A 200 -15.60 -17.13 -5.95
N LYS A 201 -15.85 -18.23 -6.70
CA LYS A 201 -16.42 -19.45 -6.16
C LYS A 201 -15.40 -20.23 -5.33
N ASN A 202 -14.15 -20.24 -5.79
CA ASN A 202 -13.06 -20.98 -5.15
C ASN A 202 -12.12 -20.06 -4.35
N ASP A 203 -12.38 -18.74 -4.32
CA ASP A 203 -11.55 -17.72 -3.67
C ASP A 203 -10.07 -17.86 -4.06
N SER A 204 -9.83 -17.95 -5.37
CA SER A 204 -8.50 -18.20 -5.91
C SER A 204 -8.35 -17.56 -7.29
N TYR A 205 -7.13 -17.44 -7.76
CA TYR A 205 -6.85 -17.00 -9.11
C TYR A 205 -6.63 -18.17 -10.05
N VAL A 206 -7.27 -18.14 -11.21
CA VAL A 206 -7.13 -19.13 -12.27
C VAL A 206 -6.41 -18.53 -13.48
N PRO A 207 -5.54 -19.29 -14.16
CA PRO A 207 -4.86 -18.80 -15.35
C PRO A 207 -5.84 -18.62 -16.51
N ILE A 208 -5.66 -17.59 -17.32
CA ILE A 208 -6.38 -17.41 -18.57
C ILE A 208 -5.82 -18.40 -19.58
N VAL A 209 -6.62 -19.41 -19.93
CA VAL A 209 -6.22 -20.48 -20.89
C VAL A 209 -6.95 -20.39 -22.22
N ASP A 210 -7.97 -19.55 -22.32
CA ASP A 210 -8.69 -19.28 -23.58
C ASP A 210 -7.85 -18.29 -24.41
N GLU A 211 -7.28 -18.76 -25.50
CA GLU A 211 -6.47 -17.94 -26.42
C GLU A 211 -7.30 -16.96 -27.25
N ASN A 212 -8.64 -17.08 -27.22
CA ASN A 212 -9.56 -16.10 -27.81
C ASN A 212 -9.96 -15.00 -26.82
N HIS A 213 -9.50 -15.07 -25.58
CA HIS A 213 -9.71 -13.99 -24.61
C HIS A 213 -9.13 -12.67 -25.16
N GLU A 214 -9.70 -11.54 -24.76
CA GLU A 214 -9.18 -10.23 -25.14
C GLU A 214 -7.71 -10.09 -24.77
N ASN A 215 -6.95 -9.29 -25.55
CA ASN A 215 -5.53 -9.13 -25.27
C ASN A 215 -5.29 -8.52 -23.90
N GLY A 216 -4.41 -9.16 -23.14
CA GLY A 216 -3.91 -8.62 -21.87
C GLY A 216 -3.06 -7.38 -22.08
N ILE A 217 -2.88 -6.61 -21.02
CA ILE A 217 -2.11 -5.38 -21.06
C ILE A 217 -1.15 -5.30 -19.88
N LEU A 218 0.08 -4.86 -20.14
CA LEU A 218 1.07 -4.46 -19.15
C LEU A 218 1.28 -2.96 -19.25
N TYR A 219 0.89 -2.24 -18.21
CA TYR A 219 1.24 -0.85 -18.01
C TYR A 219 2.58 -0.76 -17.30
N TYR A 220 3.38 0.23 -17.65
CA TYR A 220 4.60 0.60 -16.95
C TYR A 220 4.70 2.11 -16.85
N TYR A 221 4.85 2.58 -15.62
CA TYR A 221 4.92 3.98 -15.26
C TYR A 221 6.37 4.37 -15.06
N ASP A 222 6.82 5.37 -15.81
CA ASP A 222 8.19 5.88 -15.78
C ASP A 222 8.39 6.76 -14.55
N LEU A 223 9.22 6.30 -13.59
CA LEU A 223 9.47 6.99 -12.33
C LEU A 223 10.37 8.21 -12.52
N ASP A 224 9.92 9.34 -12.06
CA ASP A 224 10.76 10.50 -11.81
C ASP A 224 10.98 10.67 -10.30
N LEU A 225 12.14 10.27 -9.83
CA LEU A 225 12.48 10.31 -8.41
C LEU A 225 12.56 11.72 -7.84
N GLN A 226 12.63 12.76 -8.69
CA GLN A 226 12.63 14.14 -8.26
C GLN A 226 11.24 14.69 -7.97
N THR A 227 10.23 14.21 -8.69
CA THR A 227 8.85 14.72 -8.61
C THR A 227 7.88 13.75 -7.96
N ASP A 228 8.08 12.46 -8.17
CA ASP A 228 7.26 11.44 -7.54
C ASP A 228 7.51 11.36 -6.02
N PHE A 229 6.52 10.88 -5.29
CA PHE A 229 6.56 10.73 -3.83
C PHE A 229 6.67 12.03 -3.04
N LYS A 230 6.46 13.19 -3.65
CA LYS A 230 6.20 14.44 -2.94
C LYS A 230 4.84 14.35 -2.24
N MET A 231 4.62 15.13 -1.18
CA MET A 231 3.41 15.00 -0.34
C MET A 231 2.09 15.17 -1.09
N LEU A 232 2.06 15.95 -2.15
CA LEU A 232 0.86 16.14 -2.98
C LEU A 232 0.91 15.31 -4.27
N SER A 233 1.83 14.35 -4.34
CA SER A 233 1.90 13.44 -5.49
C SER A 233 0.68 12.53 -5.55
N THR A 234 0.23 12.25 -6.75
CA THR A 234 -0.78 11.22 -7.02
C THR A 234 -0.24 9.82 -6.77
N LEU A 235 1.09 9.66 -6.84
CA LEU A 235 1.77 8.40 -6.57
C LEU A 235 2.23 8.34 -5.11
N SER A 236 1.93 7.25 -4.43
CA SER A 236 2.37 6.98 -3.06
C SER A 236 2.85 5.55 -2.87
N THR A 237 3.70 5.34 -1.88
CA THR A 237 4.15 4.01 -1.47
C THR A 237 3.19 3.45 -0.44
N ILE A 238 2.77 2.20 -0.60
CA ILE A 238 2.21 1.44 0.52
C ILE A 238 3.29 0.55 1.15
N GLY A 239 4.06 -0.18 0.36
CA GLY A 239 5.21 -0.96 0.82
C GLY A 239 4.87 -2.01 1.88
N LEU A 240 5.81 -2.24 2.80
CA LEU A 240 5.63 -3.19 3.90
C LEU A 240 4.78 -2.56 5.00
N GLN A 241 3.70 -3.22 5.36
CA GLN A 241 2.77 -2.83 6.42
C GLN A 241 2.62 -3.97 7.44
N VAL A 242 1.94 -3.70 8.56
CA VAL A 242 1.58 -4.72 9.55
C VAL A 242 0.82 -5.89 8.91
N PHE A 243 -0.02 -5.63 7.92
CA PHE A 243 -0.74 -6.65 7.17
C PHE A 243 0.00 -6.95 5.86
N PRO A 244 0.22 -8.24 5.51
CA PRO A 244 1.29 -8.62 4.59
C PRO A 244 1.01 -8.37 3.10
N ARG A 245 -0.26 -8.24 2.65
CA ARG A 245 -0.60 -8.20 1.21
C ARG A 245 0.15 -7.14 0.42
N SER A 246 0.20 -5.92 0.93
CA SER A 246 0.90 -4.83 0.24
C SER A 246 2.40 -5.07 0.10
N GLY A 247 3.00 -5.68 1.13
CA GLY A 247 4.42 -6.04 1.13
C GLY A 247 4.74 -7.11 0.09
N VAL A 248 4.02 -8.24 0.11
CA VAL A 248 4.27 -9.33 -0.86
C VAL A 248 3.98 -8.95 -2.31
N GLN A 249 3.18 -7.90 -2.52
CA GLN A 249 2.91 -7.33 -3.83
C GLN A 249 3.87 -6.19 -4.21
N TYR A 250 4.80 -5.79 -3.33
CA TYR A 250 5.70 -4.64 -3.54
C TYR A 250 4.95 -3.38 -3.97
N GLY A 251 3.88 -3.05 -3.22
CA GLY A 251 2.80 -2.18 -3.64
C GLY A 251 3.13 -0.70 -3.63
N PHE A 252 2.62 -0.03 -4.65
CA PHE A 252 2.49 1.41 -4.80
C PHE A 252 1.05 1.73 -5.20
N LEU A 253 0.64 2.98 -5.01
CA LEU A 253 -0.73 3.41 -5.22
C LEU A 253 -0.75 4.66 -6.08
N TYR A 254 -1.57 4.65 -7.12
CA TYR A 254 -1.86 5.81 -7.94
C TYR A 254 -3.27 6.32 -7.63
N ARG A 255 -3.37 7.55 -7.10
CA ARG A 255 -4.65 8.18 -6.78
C ARG A 255 -5.27 8.79 -8.03
N MET A 256 -6.57 8.56 -8.20
CA MET A 256 -7.33 9.09 -9.32
C MET A 256 -8.60 9.77 -8.83
N GLU A 257 -9.01 10.79 -9.56
CA GLU A 257 -10.33 11.39 -9.41
C GLU A 257 -11.34 10.71 -10.36
N ARG A 258 -12.61 10.99 -10.18
CA ARG A 258 -13.69 10.34 -10.94
C ARG A 258 -13.55 10.51 -12.46
N GLU A 259 -13.11 11.68 -12.89
CA GLU A 259 -13.04 12.06 -14.32
C GLU A 259 -11.74 11.55 -14.99
N ASP A 260 -10.78 11.07 -14.19
CA ASP A 260 -9.51 10.61 -14.72
C ASP A 260 -9.67 9.29 -15.49
N ASP A 261 -8.78 9.10 -16.46
CA ASP A 261 -8.55 7.84 -17.14
C ASP A 261 -7.07 7.49 -17.02
N PHE A 262 -6.75 6.35 -16.42
CA PHE A 262 -5.37 5.91 -16.23
C PHE A 262 -4.60 5.80 -17.55
N ASN A 263 -5.28 5.49 -18.66
CA ASN A 263 -4.68 5.45 -19.97
C ASN A 263 -4.07 6.80 -20.43
N ASN A 264 -4.49 7.90 -19.83
CA ASN A 264 -4.07 9.26 -20.19
C ASN A 264 -3.05 9.86 -19.20
N VAL A 265 -2.55 9.05 -18.25
CA VAL A 265 -1.56 9.52 -17.27
C VAL A 265 -0.22 9.78 -17.96
N ASP A 266 0.37 10.95 -17.67
CA ASP A 266 1.70 11.29 -18.16
C ASP A 266 2.74 10.27 -17.70
N ARG A 267 3.71 9.94 -18.56
CA ARG A 267 4.76 8.95 -18.31
C ARG A 267 4.24 7.51 -18.11
N LEU A 268 2.97 7.26 -18.37
CA LEU A 268 2.42 5.91 -18.43
C LEU A 268 2.57 5.37 -19.84
N HIS A 269 3.11 4.18 -19.93
CA HIS A 269 3.24 3.42 -21.16
C HIS A 269 2.49 2.10 -21.02
N ALA A 270 2.13 1.50 -22.16
CA ALA A 270 1.45 0.22 -22.18
C ALA A 270 1.90 -0.63 -23.36
N VAL A 271 1.89 -1.93 -23.16
CA VAL A 271 2.07 -2.94 -24.21
C VAL A 271 0.97 -3.98 -24.08
N ARG A 272 0.45 -4.43 -25.22
CA ARG A 272 -0.57 -5.48 -25.30
C ARG A 272 0.04 -6.81 -25.72
N PHE A 273 -0.59 -7.90 -25.29
CA PHE A 273 -0.13 -9.24 -25.62
C PHE A 273 -1.33 -10.19 -25.74
N LYS A 274 -1.15 -11.27 -26.53
CA LYS A 274 -2.12 -12.36 -26.62
C LYS A 274 -1.99 -13.29 -25.42
N HIS A 275 -3.10 -13.79 -24.93
CA HIS A 275 -3.04 -14.82 -23.91
C HIS A 275 -2.57 -16.14 -24.50
N LYS A 276 -1.57 -16.77 -23.86
CA LYS A 276 -1.13 -18.14 -24.10
C LYS A 276 -1.24 -18.96 -22.83
N ALA A 277 -1.91 -20.08 -22.92
CA ALA A 277 -2.15 -20.97 -21.78
C ALA A 277 -0.86 -21.34 -21.02
N SER A 278 0.26 -21.55 -21.71
CA SER A 278 1.55 -21.88 -21.11
C SER A 278 2.10 -20.75 -20.27
N ALA A 279 2.08 -19.51 -20.78
CA ALA A 279 2.58 -18.34 -20.07
C ALA A 279 1.66 -17.99 -18.86
N SER A 280 0.33 -18.04 -19.04
CA SER A 280 -0.62 -17.80 -17.97
C SER A 280 -0.47 -18.81 -16.81
N LYS A 281 -0.33 -20.10 -17.13
CA LYS A 281 -0.07 -21.15 -16.11
C LYS A 281 1.24 -20.92 -15.38
N LYS A 282 2.31 -20.54 -16.09
CA LYS A 282 3.63 -20.26 -15.51
C LYS A 282 3.53 -19.26 -14.34
N TYR A 283 2.87 -18.11 -14.55
CA TYR A 283 2.74 -17.08 -13.51
C TYR A 283 1.74 -17.48 -12.42
N ASN A 284 0.66 -18.17 -12.78
CA ASN A 284 -0.30 -18.67 -11.82
C ASN A 284 0.33 -19.72 -10.89
N ASP A 285 1.11 -20.66 -11.44
CA ASP A 285 1.84 -21.68 -10.67
C ASP A 285 2.93 -21.06 -9.81
N PHE A 286 3.68 -20.08 -10.34
CA PHE A 286 4.72 -19.37 -9.61
C PHE A 286 4.20 -18.71 -8.33
N PHE A 287 3.01 -18.12 -8.36
CA PHE A 287 2.37 -17.50 -7.19
C PHE A 287 1.32 -18.41 -6.51
N HIS A 288 1.38 -19.73 -6.75
CA HIS A 288 0.49 -20.72 -6.15
C HIS A 288 -1.00 -20.35 -6.24
N SER A 289 -1.47 -20.00 -7.46
CA SER A 289 -2.85 -19.52 -7.71
C SER A 289 -3.21 -18.26 -6.91
N GLY A 290 -2.22 -17.40 -6.68
CA GLY A 290 -2.36 -16.13 -5.96
C GLY A 290 -2.17 -16.21 -4.44
N ARG A 291 -2.00 -17.41 -3.85
CA ARG A 291 -1.84 -17.54 -2.39
C ARG A 291 -0.65 -16.76 -1.83
N ASP A 292 0.43 -16.65 -2.57
CA ASP A 292 1.61 -15.89 -2.14
C ASP A 292 1.37 -14.38 -2.16
N LEU A 293 0.46 -13.89 -3.03
CA LEU A 293 0.10 -12.47 -3.16
C LEU A 293 -1.09 -12.07 -2.27
N PHE A 294 -1.88 -13.04 -1.85
CA PHE A 294 -3.05 -12.86 -0.98
C PHE A 294 -2.95 -13.77 0.25
N PRO A 295 -1.90 -13.57 1.08
CA PRO A 295 -1.75 -14.37 2.29
C PRO A 295 -2.98 -14.24 3.18
N ASP A 296 -3.32 -15.35 3.82
CA ASP A 296 -4.42 -15.42 4.78
C ASP A 296 -3.95 -14.80 6.12
N ASP A 297 -4.59 -13.71 6.51
CA ASP A 297 -4.33 -12.99 7.75
C ASP A 297 -5.62 -12.57 8.44
N ILE A 298 -5.52 -12.09 9.67
CA ILE A 298 -6.71 -11.74 10.47
C ILE A 298 -7.55 -10.64 9.83
N LEU A 299 -6.95 -9.72 9.08
CA LEU A 299 -7.69 -8.66 8.39
C LEU A 299 -8.49 -9.22 7.21
N ALA A 300 -7.89 -10.13 6.44
CA ALA A 300 -8.57 -10.82 5.35
C ALA A 300 -9.75 -11.65 5.86
N LYS A 301 -9.54 -12.40 6.95
CA LYS A 301 -10.58 -13.21 7.59
C LYS A 301 -11.72 -12.37 8.13
N HIS A 302 -11.40 -11.29 8.87
CA HIS A 302 -12.39 -10.37 9.42
C HIS A 302 -13.27 -9.82 8.32
N TRP A 303 -12.66 -9.28 7.26
CA TRP A 303 -13.38 -8.64 6.17
C TRP A 303 -14.27 -9.62 5.38
N LYS A 304 -13.79 -10.84 5.19
CA LYS A 304 -14.57 -11.91 4.53
C LYS A 304 -15.81 -12.32 5.33
N ASN A 305 -15.73 -12.28 6.65
CA ASN A 305 -16.80 -12.70 7.56
C ASN A 305 -17.77 -11.56 7.93
N GLN A 306 -17.47 -10.33 7.55
CA GLN A 306 -18.29 -9.17 7.90
C GLN A 306 -19.63 -9.17 7.13
N ASP A 307 -20.72 -8.83 7.84
CA ASP A 307 -22.03 -8.61 7.19
C ASP A 307 -21.99 -7.31 6.35
N ASN A 308 -22.09 -7.49 5.03
CA ASN A 308 -22.07 -6.40 4.07
C ASN A 308 -23.28 -5.45 4.15
N LYS A 309 -24.30 -5.75 4.97
CA LYS A 309 -25.49 -4.90 5.13
C LYS A 309 -25.58 -4.21 6.48
N THR A 310 -24.70 -4.52 7.42
CA THR A 310 -24.65 -3.86 8.72
C THR A 310 -23.49 -2.87 8.76
N LEU A 311 -23.71 -1.63 9.19
CA LEU A 311 -22.76 -0.55 9.29
C LEU A 311 -22.72 0.00 10.72
N SER A 312 -21.54 0.45 11.15
CA SER A 312 -21.34 1.05 12.45
C SER A 312 -21.83 2.51 12.50
N ASP A 313 -22.56 2.89 13.54
CA ASP A 313 -22.94 4.28 13.77
C ASP A 313 -21.74 5.20 14.06
N ARG A 314 -20.61 4.62 14.53
CA ARG A 314 -19.36 5.34 14.78
C ARG A 314 -18.69 5.76 13.48
N THR A 315 -18.77 4.93 12.45
CA THR A 315 -18.25 5.28 11.11
C THR A 315 -19.10 6.33 10.41
N VAL A 316 -20.40 6.36 10.67
CA VAL A 316 -21.25 7.45 10.21
C VAL A 316 -20.81 8.78 10.84
N LEU A 317 -20.50 8.80 12.14
CA LEU A 317 -19.97 10.00 12.82
C LEU A 317 -18.61 10.42 12.25
N LEU A 318 -17.70 9.46 12.01
CA LEU A 318 -16.40 9.75 11.42
C LEU A 318 -16.55 10.38 10.02
N ASN A 319 -17.51 9.91 9.23
CA ASN A 319 -17.79 10.51 7.91
C ASN A 319 -18.20 11.98 8.00
N LEU A 320 -18.93 12.38 9.05
CA LEU A 320 -19.31 13.78 9.24
C LEU A 320 -18.12 14.70 9.50
N LEU A 321 -17.04 14.21 10.11
CA LEU A 321 -15.82 14.99 10.31
C LEU A 321 -15.16 15.36 8.97
N PHE A 322 -15.31 14.52 7.95
CA PHE A 322 -14.76 14.74 6.61
C PHE A 322 -15.77 15.38 5.64
N ASN A 323 -17.06 15.29 5.96
CA ASN A 323 -18.15 15.85 5.13
C ASN A 323 -19.16 16.62 5.99
N PRO A 324 -18.82 17.84 6.44
CA PRO A 324 -19.66 18.62 7.36
C PRO A 324 -20.94 19.16 6.71
N SER A 325 -21.14 18.99 5.41
CA SER A 325 -22.34 19.48 4.69
C SER A 325 -23.58 18.61 4.91
N SER A 326 -23.46 17.42 5.51
CA SER A 326 -24.58 16.51 5.78
C SER A 326 -24.77 16.32 7.28
N THR A 327 -26.00 16.02 7.70
CA THR A 327 -26.31 15.62 9.08
C THR A 327 -26.26 14.09 9.23
N LYS A 328 -26.07 13.61 10.48
CA LYS A 328 -26.11 12.16 10.78
C LYS A 328 -27.44 11.56 10.34
N GLU A 329 -28.54 12.25 10.63
CA GLU A 329 -29.90 11.82 10.34
C GLU A 329 -30.15 11.66 8.84
N GLU A 330 -29.60 12.55 8.01
CA GLU A 330 -29.67 12.45 6.55
C GLU A 330 -28.91 11.24 6.03
N ILE A 331 -27.69 11.04 6.48
CA ILE A 331 -26.84 9.89 6.10
C ILE A 331 -27.51 8.59 6.51
N VAL A 332 -27.95 8.47 7.78
CA VAL A 332 -28.62 7.26 8.28
C VAL A 332 -29.88 6.98 7.48
N ARG A 333 -30.72 8.01 7.20
CA ARG A 333 -31.95 7.86 6.41
C ARG A 333 -31.67 7.33 5.02
N GLU A 334 -30.62 7.83 4.37
CA GLU A 334 -30.24 7.39 3.03
C GLU A 334 -29.73 5.93 3.03
N LEU A 335 -28.93 5.55 4.01
CA LEU A 335 -28.44 4.18 4.17
C LEU A 335 -29.58 3.19 4.45
N LEU A 336 -30.52 3.54 5.33
CA LEU A 336 -31.70 2.71 5.61
C LEU A 336 -32.58 2.51 4.35
N LYS A 337 -32.75 3.54 3.50
CA LYS A 337 -33.45 3.40 2.22
C LYS A 337 -32.77 2.43 1.27
N ARG A 338 -31.45 2.30 1.34
CA ARG A 338 -30.64 1.35 0.55
C ARG A 338 -30.56 -0.04 1.17
N GLY A 339 -31.28 -0.28 2.27
CA GLY A 339 -31.37 -1.58 2.94
C GLY A 339 -30.20 -1.91 3.87
N TYR A 340 -29.42 -0.91 4.28
CA TYR A 340 -28.40 -1.09 5.32
C TYR A 340 -29.04 -1.02 6.71
N LYS A 341 -28.42 -1.72 7.67
CA LYS A 341 -28.71 -1.60 9.11
C LYS A 341 -27.61 -0.77 9.75
N ILE A 342 -27.95 0.09 10.70
CA ILE A 342 -26.99 0.87 11.45
C ILE A 342 -27.03 0.39 12.91
N GLU A 343 -25.90 -0.10 13.38
CA GLU A 343 -25.77 -0.66 14.74
C GLU A 343 -24.68 0.08 15.54
N LYS A 344 -24.87 0.09 16.87
CA LYS A 344 -23.92 0.72 17.79
C LYS A 344 -22.79 -0.25 18.12
N TYR A 345 -21.70 -0.17 17.34
CA TYR A 345 -20.47 -0.87 17.67
C TYR A 345 -19.27 -0.06 17.16
N LEU A 346 -18.10 -0.32 17.75
CA LEU A 346 -16.83 0.17 17.24
C LEU A 346 -16.18 -0.97 16.44
N PRO A 347 -15.87 -0.77 15.16
CA PRO A 347 -15.13 -1.77 14.39
C PRO A 347 -13.82 -2.13 15.10
N SER A 348 -13.66 -3.39 15.43
CA SER A 348 -12.47 -3.93 16.12
C SER A 348 -12.33 -5.41 15.85
N PHE A 349 -11.10 -5.92 15.91
CA PHE A 349 -10.85 -7.35 15.80
C PHE A 349 -11.52 -8.10 16.97
N THR A 350 -12.05 -9.27 16.66
CA THR A 350 -12.63 -10.17 17.66
C THR A 350 -11.56 -10.76 18.58
N GLU A 351 -11.98 -11.36 19.69
CA GLU A 351 -11.03 -12.01 20.63
C GLU A 351 -10.30 -13.18 19.96
N ASP A 352 -10.97 -13.93 19.12
CA ASP A 352 -10.38 -15.08 18.40
C ASP A 352 -9.33 -14.61 17.36
N GLU A 353 -9.63 -13.58 16.58
CA GLU A 353 -8.68 -12.95 15.67
C GLU A 353 -7.46 -12.40 16.41
N MET A 354 -7.67 -11.77 17.55
CA MET A 354 -6.57 -11.28 18.39
C MET A 354 -5.74 -12.43 19.00
N ASN A 355 -6.35 -13.56 19.34
CA ASN A 355 -5.61 -14.75 19.76
C ASN A 355 -4.73 -15.29 18.63
N GLU A 356 -5.27 -15.37 17.41
CA GLU A 356 -4.52 -15.77 16.22
C GLU A 356 -3.34 -14.82 15.96
N TYR A 357 -3.56 -13.52 16.09
CA TYR A 357 -2.48 -12.54 16.00
C TYR A 357 -1.36 -12.82 17.03
N TYR A 358 -1.70 -12.97 18.32
CA TYR A 358 -0.68 -13.23 19.34
C TYR A 358 0.03 -14.58 19.15
N ASP A 359 -0.63 -15.57 18.58
CA ASP A 359 0.00 -16.84 18.22
C ASP A 359 0.93 -16.69 17.02
N SER A 360 0.60 -15.85 16.05
CA SER A 360 1.51 -15.52 14.95
C SER A 360 2.77 -14.80 15.44
N ILE A 361 2.67 -13.92 16.43
CA ILE A 361 3.83 -13.29 17.08
C ILE A 361 4.75 -14.34 17.70
N LYS A 362 4.21 -15.31 18.41
CA LYS A 362 5.00 -16.44 18.99
C LYS A 362 5.64 -17.30 17.91
N ALA A 363 5.00 -17.44 16.75
CA ALA A 363 5.50 -18.16 15.59
C ALA A 363 6.56 -17.39 14.78
N GLY A 364 6.99 -16.19 15.24
CA GLY A 364 8.06 -15.42 14.60
C GLY A 364 7.59 -14.36 13.61
N TYR A 365 6.31 -14.00 13.60
CA TYR A 365 5.79 -12.97 12.70
C TYR A 365 6.58 -11.65 12.77
N TRP A 366 6.85 -11.16 13.99
CA TRP A 366 7.60 -9.90 14.18
C TRP A 366 9.04 -9.99 13.68
N GLU A 367 9.71 -11.10 13.96
CA GLU A 367 11.07 -11.33 13.47
C GLU A 367 11.11 -11.35 11.93
N ASN A 368 10.19 -12.07 11.30
CA ASN A 368 10.05 -12.12 9.84
C ASN A 368 9.74 -10.73 9.24
N PHE A 369 8.88 -9.95 9.90
CA PHE A 369 8.60 -8.57 9.51
C PHE A 369 9.85 -7.71 9.56
N CYS A 370 10.55 -7.69 10.70
CA CYS A 370 11.78 -6.93 10.87
C CYS A 370 12.88 -7.35 9.89
N ASN A 371 13.03 -8.66 9.62
CA ASN A 371 14.06 -9.16 8.72
C ASN A 371 13.94 -8.64 7.29
N LYS A 372 12.76 -8.28 6.87
CA LYS A 372 12.50 -7.61 5.57
C LYS A 372 12.90 -6.14 5.53
N ILE A 373 13.21 -5.52 6.67
CA ILE A 373 13.53 -4.09 6.74
C ILE A 373 15.04 -3.90 6.58
N TYR A 374 15.43 -3.06 5.63
CA TYR A 374 16.78 -2.52 5.52
C TYR A 374 16.81 -1.10 6.09
N ILE A 375 17.71 -0.85 7.02
CA ILE A 375 17.88 0.45 7.68
C ILE A 375 19.16 1.08 7.13
N PRO A 376 19.08 2.13 6.30
CA PRO A 376 20.26 2.78 5.74
C PRO A 376 21.18 3.31 6.84
N GLY A 377 22.49 3.06 6.70
CA GLY A 377 23.51 3.52 7.66
C GLY A 377 23.55 2.76 8.99
N ASP A 378 22.61 1.85 9.26
CA ASP A 378 22.63 1.02 10.47
C ASP A 378 23.67 -0.09 10.37
N LYS A 379 24.51 -0.23 11.42
CA LYS A 379 25.46 -1.32 11.55
C LYS A 379 24.88 -2.54 12.26
N GLY A 380 23.57 -2.63 12.38
CA GLY A 380 22.83 -3.71 13.01
C GLY A 380 22.32 -3.40 14.42
N GLU A 381 22.61 -2.23 14.96
CA GLU A 381 22.22 -1.85 16.33
C GLU A 381 20.74 -1.46 16.40
N LEU A 382 20.26 -0.56 15.53
CA LEU A 382 18.84 -0.20 15.42
C LEU A 382 17.99 -1.41 15.06
N LYS A 383 18.48 -2.24 14.14
CA LYS A 383 17.82 -3.48 13.74
C LYS A 383 17.64 -4.43 14.93
N LYS A 384 18.68 -4.56 15.76
CA LYS A 384 18.63 -5.40 16.96
C LYS A 384 17.62 -4.90 17.98
N GLU A 385 17.60 -3.58 18.25
CA GLU A 385 16.59 -2.99 19.15
C GLU A 385 15.16 -3.16 18.61
N LEU A 386 14.96 -2.99 17.29
CA LEU A 386 13.66 -3.19 16.65
C LEU A 386 13.19 -4.66 16.82
N LEU A 387 14.09 -5.63 16.65
CA LEU A 387 13.80 -7.05 16.86
C LEU A 387 13.45 -7.36 18.32
N ASP A 388 14.03 -6.64 19.28
CA ASP A 388 13.83 -6.88 20.72
C ASP A 388 12.60 -6.18 21.31
N LEU A 389 11.83 -5.41 20.54
CA LEU A 389 10.62 -4.72 21.04
C LEU A 389 9.63 -5.66 21.76
N PRO A 390 9.39 -6.92 21.36
CA PRO A 390 8.52 -7.83 22.10
C PRO A 390 8.98 -8.14 23.53
N ASN A 391 10.27 -7.97 23.85
CA ASN A 391 10.85 -8.18 25.16
C ASN A 391 10.90 -6.90 26.01
N ASN A 392 10.81 -5.73 25.36
CA ASN A 392 10.81 -4.43 26.04
C ASN A 392 9.52 -4.27 26.87
N PRO A 393 9.62 -4.02 28.21
CA PRO A 393 8.44 -3.85 29.09
C PRO A 393 7.46 -2.77 28.62
N GLU A 394 7.95 -1.70 28.01
CA GLU A 394 7.14 -0.58 27.52
C GLU A 394 6.25 -0.98 26.35
N TYR A 395 6.69 -1.93 25.49
CA TYR A 395 5.99 -2.31 24.25
C TYR A 395 5.33 -3.68 24.29
N LYS A 396 5.51 -4.45 25.38
CA LYS A 396 4.94 -5.82 25.53
C LYS A 396 3.45 -5.91 25.28
N TRP A 397 2.69 -4.84 25.58
CA TRP A 397 1.25 -4.80 25.36
C TRP A 397 0.85 -5.03 23.90
N ALA A 398 1.70 -4.62 22.97
CA ALA A 398 1.45 -4.82 21.55
C ALA A 398 1.75 -6.25 21.07
N PHE A 399 2.49 -7.05 21.83
CA PHE A 399 2.97 -8.37 21.45
C PHE A 399 2.45 -9.53 22.31
N LYS A 400 1.83 -9.22 23.45
CA LYS A 400 1.34 -10.26 24.40
C LYS A 400 -0.08 -9.98 24.86
N LYS A 401 -0.94 -11.01 24.79
CA LYS A 401 -2.30 -10.95 25.33
C LYS A 401 -2.30 -10.62 26.83
N GLY A 402 -3.29 -9.85 27.26
CA GLY A 402 -3.59 -9.59 28.67
C GLY A 402 -2.73 -8.52 29.34
N ILE A 403 -1.81 -7.91 28.63
CA ILE A 403 -1.06 -6.76 29.14
C ILE A 403 -1.87 -5.50 28.89
N LYS A 404 -2.38 -4.89 29.96
CA LYS A 404 -3.07 -3.60 29.84
C LYS A 404 -2.07 -2.48 29.64
N HIS A 405 -2.34 -1.63 28.67
CA HIS A 405 -1.58 -0.40 28.43
C HIS A 405 -2.55 0.78 28.36
N GLN A 406 -2.17 1.87 28.98
CA GLN A 406 -2.93 3.11 28.87
C GLN A 406 -2.38 3.92 27.70
N ILE A 407 -3.09 3.87 26.57
CA ILE A 407 -2.71 4.59 25.37
C ILE A 407 -3.07 6.06 25.54
N ASN A 408 -2.08 6.94 25.35
CA ASN A 408 -2.36 8.35 25.17
C ASN A 408 -2.63 8.60 23.68
N TYR A 409 -3.88 8.64 23.29
CA TYR A 409 -4.31 8.82 21.91
C TYR A 409 -3.80 10.12 21.28
N ARG A 410 -3.50 11.14 22.09
CA ARG A 410 -2.97 12.44 21.60
C ARG A 410 -1.55 12.34 21.04
N ASP A 411 -0.78 11.32 21.44
CA ASP A 411 0.58 11.11 21.01
C ASP A 411 0.66 10.47 19.60
N GLY A 412 -0.41 9.82 19.13
CA GLY A 412 -0.50 9.23 17.80
C GLY A 412 -1.17 10.17 16.79
N TYR A 413 -0.75 10.14 15.54
CA TYR A 413 -1.37 10.92 14.47
C TYR A 413 -2.76 10.37 14.10
N LEU A 414 -2.84 9.08 13.85
CA LEU A 414 -4.07 8.38 13.48
C LEU A 414 -4.96 8.07 14.69
N LEU A 415 -4.34 7.82 15.85
CA LEU A 415 -5.05 7.50 17.07
C LEU A 415 -5.94 8.64 17.58
N ARG A 416 -5.63 9.91 17.25
CA ARG A 416 -6.54 11.03 17.54
C ARG A 416 -7.87 10.91 16.82
N MET A 417 -7.86 10.37 15.60
CA MET A 417 -9.09 10.08 14.84
C MET A 417 -9.88 8.95 15.52
N TYR A 418 -9.18 7.93 16.01
CA TYR A 418 -9.77 6.81 16.71
C TYR A 418 -10.40 7.25 18.05
N GLU A 419 -9.72 8.09 18.84
CA GLU A 419 -10.24 8.67 20.09
C GLU A 419 -11.58 9.37 19.86
N ALA A 420 -11.71 10.15 18.80
CA ALA A 420 -12.95 10.85 18.48
C ALA A 420 -14.15 9.91 18.20
N CYS A 421 -13.89 8.64 17.92
CA CYS A 421 -14.91 7.62 17.68
C CYS A 421 -15.21 6.76 18.91
N LEU A 422 -14.41 6.86 19.99
CA LEU A 422 -14.62 6.11 21.23
C LEU A 422 -15.73 6.73 22.11
N VAL A 423 -15.98 8.03 21.96
CA VAL A 423 -16.98 8.82 22.70
C VAL A 423 -18.31 8.74 21.98
#